data_868d7e9d500664d6494c49973f799779
#
_entry.id   868d7e9d500664d6494c49973f799779
#
_cell.length_a   1.000
_cell.length_b   1.000
_cell.length_c   1.000
_cell.angle_alpha   90.00
_cell.angle_beta   90.00
_cell.angle_gamma   90.00
#
_symmetry.space_group_name_H-M   'P 1'
#
loop_
_entity.id
_entity.type
_entity.pdbx_description
1 polymer ?
#
loop_
_entity_poly.entity_id
_entity_poly.type
_entity_poly.pdbx_seq_one_letter_code
_entity_poly.pdbx_strand_id
1 'polypeptide(L)' 'PGVMEKLGLGPDVCLARNPKLVFGRMTGWGQHGTLATAAGHDINYIALSGALHAIGNRGGKPVPPLNLVGDFGGGGM' A
#
# COMPACT_ATOMS: atom_id res chain seq x y z
N PRO A 1 -4.31 9.36 -0.39
CA PRO A 1 -4.40 9.98 -1.74
C PRO A 1 -4.47 11.51 -1.66
N GLY A 2 -3.98 12.19 -2.69
CA GLY A 2 -4.07 13.64 -2.82
C GLY A 2 -3.00 14.46 -2.10
N VAL A 3 -2.11 13.85 -1.34
CA VAL A 3 -1.06 14.57 -0.61
C VAL A 3 -0.05 15.21 -1.55
N MET A 4 0.41 14.50 -2.57
CA MET A 4 1.38 15.03 -3.54
C MET A 4 0.78 16.19 -4.34
N GLU A 5 -0.49 16.10 -4.69
CA GLU A 5 -1.22 17.19 -5.36
C GLU A 5 -1.30 18.44 -4.47
N LYS A 6 -1.60 18.28 -3.19
CA LYS A 6 -1.60 19.39 -2.22
C LYS A 6 -0.24 20.06 -2.06
N LEU A 7 0.84 19.30 -2.22
CA LEU A 7 2.22 19.80 -2.17
C LEU A 7 2.70 20.41 -3.49
N GLY A 8 1.86 20.42 -4.53
CA GLY A 8 2.25 20.88 -5.87
C GLY A 8 3.19 19.92 -6.61
N LEU A 9 3.24 18.64 -6.21
CA LEU A 9 4.12 17.61 -6.74
C LEU A 9 3.31 16.41 -7.29
N GLY A 10 2.09 16.65 -7.72
CA GLY A 10 1.25 15.63 -8.36
C GLY A 10 1.80 15.17 -9.71
N PRO A 11 1.29 14.05 -10.24
CA PRO A 11 1.81 13.48 -11.49
C PRO A 11 1.70 14.42 -12.67
N ASP A 12 0.64 15.21 -12.78
CA ASP A 12 0.44 16.14 -13.91
C ASP A 12 1.54 17.20 -13.95
N VAL A 13 1.87 17.79 -12.79
CA VAL A 13 2.94 18.78 -12.65
C VAL A 13 4.31 18.16 -12.95
N CYS A 14 4.59 17.00 -12.37
CA CYS A 14 5.88 16.33 -12.52
C CYS A 14 6.10 15.83 -13.96
N LEU A 15 5.09 15.26 -14.59
CA LEU A 15 5.15 14.77 -15.97
C LEU A 15 5.23 15.91 -16.99
N ALA A 16 4.59 17.06 -16.73
CA ALA A 16 4.74 18.25 -17.56
C ALA A 16 6.17 18.76 -17.51
N ARG A 17 6.81 18.72 -16.34
CA ARG A 17 8.22 19.11 -16.15
C ARG A 17 9.19 18.13 -16.79
N ASN A 18 8.94 16.83 -16.65
CA ASN A 18 9.78 15.77 -17.21
C ASN A 18 8.92 14.63 -17.77
N PRO A 19 8.66 14.63 -19.10
CA PRO A 19 7.83 13.59 -19.72
C PRO A 19 8.41 12.16 -19.66
N LYS A 20 9.69 12.04 -19.32
CA LYS A 20 10.36 10.73 -19.15
C LYS A 20 10.20 10.13 -17.75
N LEU A 21 9.59 10.87 -16.82
CA LEU A 21 9.38 10.43 -15.45
C LEU A 21 8.37 9.28 -15.41
N VAL A 22 8.67 8.27 -14.61
CA VAL A 22 7.70 7.27 -14.18
C VAL A 22 7.23 7.65 -12.78
N PHE A 23 5.94 7.89 -12.62
CA PHE A 23 5.35 8.33 -11.37
C PHE A 23 4.57 7.18 -10.73
N GLY A 24 5.14 6.56 -9.69
CA GLY A 24 4.50 5.52 -8.91
C GLY A 24 3.81 6.08 -7.66
N ARG A 25 2.70 5.48 -7.27
CA ARG A 25 2.00 5.80 -6.03
C ARG A 25 1.86 4.55 -5.18
N MET A 26 2.36 4.60 -3.95
CA MET A 26 2.17 3.54 -2.96
C MET A 26 1.11 4.00 -1.96
N THR A 27 0.06 3.20 -1.79
CA THR A 27 -1.00 3.44 -0.81
C THR A 27 -1.46 2.13 -0.20
N GLY A 28 -2.14 2.20 0.95
CA GLY A 28 -2.70 1.00 1.56
C GLY A 28 -3.91 0.43 0.82
N TRP A 29 -4.76 1.30 0.25
CA TRP A 29 -6.08 0.92 -0.27
C TRP A 29 -6.36 1.42 -1.69
N GLY A 30 -5.34 1.88 -2.39
CA GLY A 30 -5.50 2.47 -3.73
C GLY A 30 -5.88 3.95 -3.69
N GLN A 31 -6.03 4.53 -4.87
CA GLN A 31 -6.36 5.96 -5.02
C GLN A 31 -7.87 6.23 -4.94
N HIS A 32 -8.71 5.22 -5.17
CA HIS A 32 -10.15 5.33 -5.25
C HIS A 32 -10.83 4.25 -4.40
N GLY A 33 -12.08 4.47 -4.05
CA GLY A 33 -12.87 3.54 -3.25
C GLY A 33 -13.09 4.00 -1.82
N THR A 34 -13.93 3.28 -1.09
CA THR A 34 -14.38 3.65 0.26
C THR A 34 -13.26 3.68 1.29
N LEU A 35 -12.22 2.91 1.09
CA LEU A 35 -11.06 2.83 1.99
C LEU A 35 -9.88 3.72 1.56
N ALA A 36 -9.98 4.45 0.45
CA ALA A 36 -8.86 5.19 -0.11
C ALA A 36 -8.22 6.20 0.86
N THR A 37 -9.01 6.78 1.76
CA THR A 37 -8.54 7.73 2.78
C THR A 37 -8.36 7.10 4.16
N ALA A 38 -8.65 5.81 4.31
CA ALA A 38 -8.51 5.11 5.58
C ALA A 38 -7.05 4.75 5.88
N ALA A 39 -6.68 4.79 7.15
CA ALA A 39 -5.41 4.26 7.60
C ALA A 39 -5.45 2.72 7.58
N GLY A 40 -4.28 2.12 7.39
CA GLY A 40 -4.12 0.67 7.47
C GLY A 40 -2.69 0.30 7.86
N HIS A 41 -2.52 -0.93 8.30
CA HIS A 41 -1.23 -1.50 8.67
C HIS A 41 -1.09 -2.91 8.10
N ASP A 42 0.08 -3.49 8.26
CA ASP A 42 0.46 -4.80 7.69
C ASP A 42 -0.66 -5.85 7.78
N ILE A 43 -1.16 -6.09 8.98
CA ILE A 43 -2.17 -7.14 9.22
C ILE A 43 -3.47 -6.90 8.44
N ASN A 44 -3.86 -5.64 8.25
CA ASN A 44 -5.05 -5.29 7.47
C ASN A 44 -4.85 -5.64 5.99
N TYR A 45 -3.70 -5.30 5.42
CA TYR A 45 -3.37 -5.56 4.03
C TYR A 45 -3.23 -7.04 3.74
N ILE A 46 -2.49 -7.76 4.58
CA ILE A 46 -2.26 -9.19 4.38
C ILE A 46 -3.51 -10.04 4.68
N ALA A 47 -4.40 -9.57 5.55
CA ALA A 47 -5.68 -10.23 5.79
C ALA A 47 -6.58 -10.15 4.55
N LEU A 48 -6.75 -8.95 3.98
CA LEU A 48 -7.61 -8.75 2.81
C LEU A 48 -7.03 -9.34 1.52
N SER A 49 -5.72 -9.33 1.37
CA SER A 49 -5.07 -9.96 0.21
C SER A 49 -5.04 -11.49 0.26
N GLY A 50 -5.36 -12.08 1.42
CA GLY A 50 -5.28 -13.53 1.64
C GLY A 50 -3.90 -14.03 2.08
N ALA A 51 -2.87 -13.20 2.07
CA ALA A 51 -1.51 -13.60 2.45
C ALA A 51 -1.44 -14.12 3.88
N LEU A 52 -2.17 -13.49 4.82
CA LEU A 52 -2.20 -13.93 6.22
C LEU A 52 -2.72 -15.37 6.37
N HIS A 53 -3.68 -15.78 5.56
CA HIS A 53 -4.23 -17.13 5.61
C HIS A 53 -3.17 -18.20 5.34
N ALA A 54 -2.18 -17.90 4.52
CA ALA A 54 -1.10 -18.81 4.15
C ALA A 54 0.01 -18.91 5.21
N ILE A 55 -0.02 -18.06 6.24
CA ILE A 55 1.03 -17.98 7.26
C ILE A 55 0.54 -18.61 8.57
N GLY A 56 1.12 -19.73 8.97
CA GLY A 56 0.75 -20.45 10.18
C GLY A 56 0.91 -21.97 10.02
N ASN A 57 0.56 -22.69 11.05
CA ASN A 57 0.58 -24.15 11.04
C ASN A 57 -0.70 -24.72 10.41
N ARG A 58 -0.57 -25.83 9.71
CA ARG A 58 -1.71 -26.54 9.14
C ARG A 58 -2.73 -26.89 10.23
N GLY A 59 -3.99 -26.51 10.00
CA GLY A 59 -5.09 -26.73 10.95
C GLY A 59 -5.14 -25.75 12.12
N GLY A 60 -4.18 -24.82 12.20
CA GLY A 60 -4.15 -23.76 13.20
C GLY A 60 -4.71 -22.43 12.69
N LYS A 61 -4.70 -21.43 13.55
CA LYS A 61 -5.04 -20.04 13.18
C LYS A 61 -3.88 -19.42 12.42
N PRO A 62 -4.15 -18.49 11.48
CA PRO A 62 -3.10 -17.69 10.87
C PRO A 62 -2.29 -16.91 11.90
N VAL A 63 -1.01 -16.76 11.66
CA VAL A 63 -0.07 -16.08 12.57
C VAL A 63 0.50 -14.84 11.87
N PRO A 64 0.25 -13.61 12.36
CA PRO A 64 0.84 -12.42 11.77
C PRO A 64 2.37 -12.45 11.84
N PRO A 65 3.08 -12.23 10.71
CA PRO A 65 4.55 -12.24 10.66
C PRO A 65 5.12 -10.88 11.06
N LEU A 66 4.74 -10.35 12.22
CA LEU A 66 5.01 -8.96 12.62
C LEU A 66 4.42 -7.99 11.57
N ASN A 67 5.19 -7.01 11.12
CA ASN A 67 4.80 -6.08 10.03
C ASN A 67 5.69 -6.23 8.79
N LEU A 68 6.14 -7.45 8.50
CA LEU A 68 7.20 -7.69 7.53
C LEU A 68 6.70 -7.86 6.09
N VAL A 69 5.45 -8.24 5.88
CA VAL A 69 4.94 -8.57 4.55
C VAL A 69 4.31 -7.34 3.88
N GLY A 70 3.28 -6.76 4.47
CA GLY A 70 2.58 -5.61 3.89
C GLY A 70 3.37 -4.30 4.06
N ASP A 71 3.80 -4.00 5.28
CA ASP A 71 4.48 -2.73 5.56
C ASP A 71 5.91 -2.71 5.01
N PHE A 72 6.74 -3.67 5.41
CA PHE A 72 8.13 -3.72 4.92
C PHE A 72 8.25 -4.26 3.51
N GLY A 73 7.65 -5.40 3.21
CA GLY A 73 7.74 -6.03 1.89
C GLY A 73 7.02 -5.24 0.79
N GLY A 74 5.83 -4.72 1.09
CA GLY A 74 5.04 -3.95 0.13
C GLY A 74 5.39 -2.47 0.08
N GLY A 75 5.57 -1.84 1.23
CA GLY A 75 5.74 -0.39 1.35
C GLY A 75 7.18 0.08 1.55
N GLY A 76 8.02 -0.71 2.21
CA GLY A 76 9.37 -0.33 2.59
C GLY A 76 10.47 -0.73 1.60
N MET A 77 10.19 -1.63 0.70
CA MET A 77 11.11 -2.13 -0.33
C MET A 77 10.66 -1.75 -1.72
#